data_189fb58611514cfd67d9f56be5dc48fc
#
_entry.id   189fb58611514cfd67d9f56be5dc48fc
#
_cell.length_a   1.000
_cell.length_b   1.000
_cell.length_c   1.000
_cell.angle_alpha   90.00
_cell.angle_beta   90.00
_cell.angle_gamma   90.00
#
_symmetry.space_group_name_H-M   'P 1'
#
loop_
_entity.id
_entity.type
_entity.pdbx_description
1 polymer ?
#
loop_
_entity_poly.entity_id
_entity_poly.type
_entity_poly.pdbx_seq_one_letter_code
_entity_poly.pdbx_strand_id
1 'polypeptide(L)'
;AVVKNNAYNLNLRECVKLYSEIGINYFATTKEEECKVIRETLGKDANIFLLNPTYNFDLVREYNVEINIASLEYLKENLENVRNLTLQLEFAGSMRRAGARNLEEVLEIINFCKENTLKLKGFWSHFSFADEFDGFYEKEKELVLKVLDEAQKHHDFEVIHLQNSASFLRDGVFEKTTHQRLGIILYGAMPYNVKENPVALKDLIIKNPITVYGEIINIVTLNKGECIGYSNSYIADAKKKVGVVNIGYGDGILRDRLKGKTCLINGKERNIYSTMMSHLVVEIGDEESI
;
A
#
# COMPACT_ATOMS: atom_id res chain seq x y z
N ALA A 1 -6.77 -5.02 6.60
CA ALA A 1 -5.77 -4.96 5.51
C ALA A 1 -6.02 -3.76 4.60
N VAL A 2 -4.98 -3.08 4.16
CA VAL A 2 -5.07 -2.04 3.12
C VAL A 2 -4.80 -2.70 1.76
N VAL A 3 -5.83 -2.66 0.89
CA VAL A 3 -5.83 -3.40 -0.40
C VAL A 3 -6.01 -2.49 -1.61
N LYS A 4 -5.70 -1.21 -1.47
CA LYS A 4 -5.81 -0.20 -2.53
C LYS A 4 -4.96 -0.53 -3.77
N ASN A 5 -5.33 0.06 -4.93
CA ASN A 5 -4.64 -0.09 -6.20
C ASN A 5 -4.45 -1.56 -6.61
N ASN A 6 -5.59 -2.29 -6.66
CA ASN A 6 -5.62 -3.71 -6.98
C ASN A 6 -4.70 -4.55 -6.06
N ALA A 7 -4.81 -4.30 -4.72
CA ALA A 7 -3.93 -4.90 -3.72
C ALA A 7 -2.44 -4.72 -4.06
N TYR A 8 -2.03 -3.47 -4.26
CA TYR A 8 -0.66 -3.12 -4.68
C TYR A 8 -0.23 -3.85 -5.96
N ASN A 9 -1.16 -4.02 -6.90
CA ASN A 9 -1.06 -4.75 -8.17
C ASN A 9 -0.91 -6.27 -8.06
N LEU A 10 -1.20 -6.87 -6.91
CA LEU A 10 -1.13 -8.32 -6.70
C LEU A 10 -2.47 -9.04 -6.81
N ASN A 11 -3.44 -8.46 -7.49
CA ASN A 11 -4.79 -8.98 -7.68
C ASN A 11 -5.68 -8.89 -6.42
N LEU A 12 -6.56 -7.90 -6.42
CA LEU A 12 -7.45 -7.61 -5.29
C LEU A 12 -8.30 -8.82 -4.86
N ARG A 13 -8.91 -9.54 -5.82
CA ARG A 13 -9.78 -10.67 -5.50
C ARG A 13 -9.04 -11.78 -4.78
N GLU A 14 -7.86 -12.13 -5.26
CA GLU A 14 -7.07 -13.20 -4.64
C GLU A 14 -6.51 -12.77 -3.29
N CYS A 15 -6.02 -11.55 -3.17
CA CYS A 15 -5.50 -11.05 -1.89
C CYS A 15 -6.57 -10.99 -0.80
N VAL A 16 -7.79 -10.49 -1.10
CA VAL A 16 -8.85 -10.43 -0.06
C VAL A 16 -9.35 -11.81 0.36
N LYS A 17 -9.39 -12.80 -0.55
CA LYS A 17 -9.68 -14.19 -0.20
C LYS A 17 -8.65 -14.75 0.77
N LEU A 18 -7.36 -14.66 0.41
CA LEU A 18 -6.26 -15.14 1.24
C LEU A 18 -6.24 -14.47 2.62
N TYR A 19 -6.47 -13.17 2.68
CA TYR A 19 -6.54 -12.46 3.95
C TYR A 19 -7.76 -12.87 4.78
N SER A 20 -8.90 -13.13 4.15
CA SER A 20 -10.10 -13.62 4.82
C SER A 20 -9.90 -15.03 5.41
N GLU A 21 -9.21 -15.92 4.70
CA GLU A 21 -8.88 -17.27 5.16
C GLU A 21 -8.05 -17.30 6.45
N ILE A 22 -7.24 -16.28 6.68
CA ILE A 22 -6.45 -16.11 7.92
C ILE A 22 -7.15 -15.23 8.96
N GLY A 23 -8.46 -14.93 8.78
CA GLY A 23 -9.29 -14.23 9.75
C GLY A 23 -9.32 -12.70 9.62
N ILE A 24 -8.73 -12.12 8.57
CA ILE A 24 -8.85 -10.68 8.33
C ILE A 24 -10.18 -10.41 7.63
N ASN A 25 -11.03 -9.63 8.27
CA ASN A 25 -12.36 -9.28 7.76
C ASN A 25 -12.58 -7.76 7.60
N TYR A 26 -11.56 -6.93 7.81
CA TYR A 26 -11.64 -5.48 7.65
C TYR A 26 -10.65 -5.01 6.59
N PHE A 27 -11.18 -4.43 5.52
CA PHE A 27 -10.42 -4.03 4.34
C PHE A 27 -10.56 -2.52 4.11
N ALA A 28 -9.46 -1.88 3.76
CA ALA A 28 -9.45 -0.46 3.42
C ALA A 28 -8.87 -0.24 2.02
N THR A 29 -9.55 0.58 1.24
CA THR A 29 -9.13 0.96 -0.11
C THR A 29 -9.37 2.44 -0.38
N THR A 30 -8.93 2.94 -1.54
CA THR A 30 -9.07 4.34 -1.97
C THR A 30 -9.99 4.51 -3.17
N LYS A 31 -10.52 3.41 -3.73
CA LYS A 31 -11.39 3.44 -4.93
C LYS A 31 -12.72 2.74 -4.65
N GLU A 32 -13.78 3.35 -5.12
CA GLU A 32 -15.15 2.87 -4.96
C GLU A 32 -15.36 1.52 -5.66
N GLU A 33 -14.80 1.36 -6.86
CA GLU A 33 -14.88 0.12 -7.62
C GLU A 33 -14.20 -1.05 -6.89
N GLU A 34 -13.15 -0.77 -6.13
CA GLU A 34 -12.48 -1.79 -5.31
C GLU A 34 -13.35 -2.22 -4.12
N CYS A 35 -14.14 -1.29 -3.54
CA CYS A 35 -15.13 -1.64 -2.51
C CYS A 35 -16.17 -2.63 -3.04
N LYS A 36 -16.66 -2.42 -4.25
CA LYS A 36 -17.55 -3.36 -4.95
C LYS A 36 -16.91 -4.72 -5.11
N VAL A 37 -15.67 -4.78 -5.63
CA VAL A 37 -14.93 -6.04 -5.82
C VAL A 37 -14.75 -6.80 -4.51
N ILE A 38 -14.42 -6.11 -3.39
CA ILE A 38 -14.29 -6.73 -2.07
C ILE A 38 -15.61 -7.33 -1.63
N ARG A 39 -16.70 -6.56 -1.73
CA ARG A 39 -18.04 -7.01 -1.33
C ARG A 39 -18.53 -8.18 -2.16
N GLU A 40 -18.37 -8.15 -3.47
CA GLU A 40 -18.71 -9.26 -4.36
C GLU A 40 -17.90 -10.54 -4.09
N THR A 41 -16.64 -10.37 -3.63
CA THR A 41 -15.75 -11.50 -3.35
C THR A 41 -16.02 -12.15 -2.02
N LEU A 42 -16.25 -11.37 -0.96
CA LEU A 42 -16.32 -11.85 0.43
C LEU A 42 -17.75 -11.82 1.03
N GLY A 43 -18.71 -11.24 0.31
CA GLY A 43 -20.09 -11.14 0.83
C GLY A 43 -20.21 -10.16 2.00
N LYS A 44 -21.19 -10.41 2.88
CA LYS A 44 -21.56 -9.49 3.97
C LYS A 44 -20.60 -9.50 5.16
N ASP A 45 -19.74 -10.49 5.26
CA ASP A 45 -18.83 -10.67 6.41
C ASP A 45 -17.64 -9.73 6.38
N ALA A 46 -17.37 -9.10 5.23
CA ALA A 46 -16.31 -8.10 5.10
C ALA A 46 -16.75 -6.72 5.60
N ASN A 47 -15.99 -6.08 6.47
CA ASN A 47 -16.05 -4.65 6.73
C ASN A 47 -15.19 -3.93 5.71
N ILE A 48 -15.73 -2.88 5.10
CA ILE A 48 -15.06 -2.16 4.02
C ILE A 48 -15.01 -0.68 4.37
N PHE A 49 -13.81 -0.10 4.39
CA PHE A 49 -13.59 1.31 4.61
C PHE A 49 -12.99 1.99 3.39
N LEU A 50 -13.68 3.00 2.88
CA LEU A 50 -13.19 3.86 1.80
C LEU A 50 -12.41 5.03 2.39
N LEU A 51 -11.09 5.02 2.22
CA LEU A 51 -10.17 6.02 2.76
C LEU A 51 -10.34 7.40 2.12
N ASN A 52 -10.70 7.45 0.84
CA ASN A 52 -10.96 8.71 0.15
C ASN A 52 -12.38 9.19 0.42
N PRO A 53 -12.61 10.51 0.48
CA PRO A 53 -13.96 11.06 0.39
C PRO A 53 -14.67 10.61 -0.89
N THR A 54 -15.99 10.49 -0.83
CA THR A 54 -16.81 10.09 -1.97
C THR A 54 -18.07 10.95 -2.08
N TYR A 55 -18.56 11.11 -3.29
CA TYR A 55 -19.88 11.66 -3.61
C TYR A 55 -20.79 10.63 -4.29
N ASN A 56 -20.31 9.39 -4.44
CA ASN A 56 -21.07 8.27 -4.98
C ASN A 56 -21.79 7.52 -3.85
N PHE A 57 -22.75 8.20 -3.22
CA PHE A 57 -23.45 7.68 -2.05
C PHE A 57 -24.30 6.44 -2.36
N ASP A 58 -24.77 6.29 -3.57
CA ASP A 58 -25.56 5.12 -3.97
C ASP A 58 -24.70 3.85 -3.97
N LEU A 59 -23.50 3.92 -4.51
CA LEU A 59 -22.56 2.80 -4.49
C LEU A 59 -22.19 2.41 -3.05
N VAL A 60 -21.85 3.39 -2.20
CA VAL A 60 -21.43 3.07 -0.82
C VAL A 60 -22.57 2.50 0.01
N ARG A 61 -23.83 2.87 -0.26
CA ARG A 61 -25.02 2.24 0.36
C ARG A 61 -25.23 0.82 -0.15
N GLU A 62 -25.20 0.63 -1.47
CA GLU A 62 -25.39 -0.68 -2.12
C GLU A 62 -24.40 -1.71 -1.58
N TYR A 63 -23.14 -1.32 -1.46
CA TYR A 63 -22.07 -2.21 -1.02
C TYR A 63 -21.77 -2.13 0.48
N ASN A 64 -22.58 -1.40 1.26
CA ASN A 64 -22.42 -1.19 2.71
C ASN A 64 -20.97 -0.86 3.10
N VAL A 65 -20.49 0.28 2.57
CA VAL A 65 -19.13 0.78 2.75
C VAL A 65 -19.10 1.86 3.82
N GLU A 66 -18.16 1.78 4.74
CA GLU A 66 -17.86 2.86 5.68
C GLU A 66 -17.06 3.95 4.96
N ILE A 67 -17.40 5.22 5.20
CA ILE A 67 -16.80 6.33 4.46
C ILE A 67 -16.05 7.30 5.36
N ASN A 68 -15.03 7.94 4.79
CA ASN A 68 -14.26 8.99 5.43
C ASN A 68 -15.00 10.33 5.42
N ILE A 69 -14.93 11.06 6.52
CA ILE A 69 -15.41 12.46 6.63
C ILE A 69 -14.29 13.37 6.10
N ALA A 70 -14.55 14.05 4.98
CA ALA A 70 -13.59 14.95 4.35
C ALA A 70 -13.39 16.26 5.14
N SER A 71 -14.48 16.83 5.65
CA SER A 71 -14.52 18.07 6.45
C SER A 71 -15.90 18.26 7.05
N LEU A 72 -16.08 19.31 7.89
CA LEU A 72 -17.40 19.70 8.40
C LEU A 72 -18.31 20.22 7.27
N GLU A 73 -17.76 20.97 6.31
CA GLU A 73 -18.48 21.47 5.14
C GLU A 73 -19.03 20.31 4.30
N TYR A 74 -18.20 19.29 4.06
CA TYR A 74 -18.63 18.08 3.37
C TYR A 74 -19.85 17.43 4.03
N LEU A 75 -19.86 17.32 5.38
CA LEU A 75 -21.01 16.77 6.11
C LEU A 75 -22.25 17.66 5.97
N LYS A 76 -22.09 18.98 6.07
CA LYS A 76 -23.20 19.94 5.96
C LYS A 76 -23.85 19.89 4.57
N GLU A 77 -23.03 19.89 3.52
CA GLU A 77 -23.49 19.88 2.14
C GLU A 77 -24.16 18.56 1.76
N ASN A 78 -23.74 17.45 2.38
CA ASN A 78 -24.20 16.11 2.05
C ASN A 78 -25.03 15.44 3.15
N LEU A 79 -25.59 16.21 4.10
CA LEU A 79 -26.25 15.67 5.29
C LEU A 79 -27.27 14.57 4.96
N GLU A 80 -28.18 14.80 4.03
CA GLU A 80 -29.20 13.82 3.67
C GLU A 80 -28.61 12.56 3.02
N ASN A 81 -27.51 12.71 2.32
CA ASN A 81 -26.82 11.60 1.67
C ASN A 81 -26.06 10.71 2.65
N VAL A 82 -25.54 11.26 3.75
CA VAL A 82 -24.74 10.51 4.74
C VAL A 82 -25.56 9.94 5.89
N ARG A 83 -26.84 10.29 6.07
CA ARG A 83 -27.69 9.90 7.22
C ARG A 83 -27.61 8.41 7.52
N ASN A 84 -27.67 7.52 6.74
CA ASN A 84 -27.68 6.09 7.05
C ASN A 84 -26.35 5.39 6.75
N LEU A 85 -25.29 6.16 6.57
CA LEU A 85 -23.96 5.64 6.33
C LEU A 85 -23.18 5.52 7.64
N THR A 86 -22.23 4.62 7.66
CA THR A 86 -21.26 4.52 8.75
C THR A 86 -20.06 5.39 8.43
N LEU A 87 -19.78 6.35 9.32
CA LEU A 87 -18.78 7.40 9.12
C LEU A 87 -17.55 7.14 9.98
N GLN A 88 -16.39 7.52 9.46
CA GLN A 88 -15.15 7.56 10.20
C GLN A 88 -14.50 8.95 10.06
N LEU A 89 -14.12 9.54 11.19
CA LEU A 89 -13.50 10.86 11.27
C LEU A 89 -11.98 10.75 11.08
N GLU A 90 -11.46 11.41 10.06
CA GLU A 90 -10.01 11.58 9.87
C GLU A 90 -9.53 12.81 10.62
N PHE A 91 -8.50 12.64 11.46
CA PHE A 91 -7.66 13.75 11.86
C PHE A 91 -6.50 13.87 10.87
N ALA A 92 -6.46 14.96 10.13
CA ALA A 92 -5.57 15.16 8.98
C ALA A 92 -4.08 15.09 9.33
N GLY A 93 -3.70 15.39 10.58
CA GLY A 93 -2.31 15.37 11.02
C GLY A 93 -1.41 16.24 10.15
N SER A 94 -0.21 15.78 9.93
CA SER A 94 0.75 16.43 9.01
C SER A 94 0.46 16.13 7.54
N MET A 95 -0.27 15.05 7.24
CA MET A 95 -0.64 14.64 5.87
C MET A 95 -1.55 15.68 5.17
N ARG A 96 -2.47 16.30 5.90
CA ARG A 96 -3.39 17.36 5.44
C ARG A 96 -4.13 17.04 4.14
N ARG A 97 -4.39 15.76 3.91
CA ARG A 97 -5.05 15.28 2.69
C ARG A 97 -6.56 15.44 2.73
N ALA A 98 -7.18 15.08 3.84
CA ALA A 98 -8.61 15.21 4.14
C ALA A 98 -8.78 15.19 5.66
N GLY A 99 -10.00 15.41 6.15
CA GLY A 99 -10.33 15.37 7.57
C GLY A 99 -10.12 16.68 8.32
N ALA A 100 -10.34 16.63 9.62
CA ALA A 100 -10.16 17.78 10.53
C ALA A 100 -8.68 18.12 10.71
N ARG A 101 -8.34 19.40 10.65
CA ARG A 101 -6.95 19.90 10.68
C ARG A 101 -6.45 20.26 12.08
N ASN A 102 -7.36 20.41 13.02
CA ASN A 102 -7.06 20.76 14.41
C ASN A 102 -8.12 20.16 15.35
N LEU A 103 -7.92 20.28 16.66
CA LEU A 103 -8.85 19.75 17.65
C LEU A 103 -10.23 20.40 17.59
N GLU A 104 -10.31 21.70 17.31
CA GLU A 104 -11.57 22.43 17.23
C GLU A 104 -12.46 21.84 16.11
N GLU A 105 -11.92 21.67 14.91
CA GLU A 105 -12.62 21.02 13.80
C GLU A 105 -13.04 19.57 14.12
N VAL A 106 -12.22 18.81 14.87
CA VAL A 106 -12.59 17.46 15.35
C VAL A 106 -13.82 17.52 16.23
N LEU A 107 -13.85 18.43 17.20
CA LEU A 107 -14.96 18.57 18.14
C LEU A 107 -16.23 19.10 17.45
N GLU A 108 -16.10 20.02 16.51
CA GLU A 108 -17.22 20.51 15.69
C GLU A 108 -17.85 19.38 14.88
N ILE A 109 -17.04 18.51 14.23
CA ILE A 109 -17.54 17.36 13.48
C ILE A 109 -18.25 16.38 14.41
N ILE A 110 -17.69 16.07 15.58
CA ILE A 110 -18.32 15.19 16.57
C ILE A 110 -19.67 15.73 17.02
N ASN A 111 -19.74 17.03 17.34
CA ASN A 111 -20.98 17.68 17.75
C ASN A 111 -22.01 17.68 16.62
N PHE A 112 -21.61 18.00 15.40
CA PHE A 112 -22.49 17.95 14.24
C PHE A 112 -23.06 16.55 14.00
N CYS A 113 -22.22 15.52 14.14
CA CYS A 113 -22.68 14.13 14.02
C CYS A 113 -23.72 13.77 15.10
N LYS A 114 -23.51 14.20 16.35
CA LYS A 114 -24.48 13.99 17.46
C LYS A 114 -25.81 14.70 17.22
N GLU A 115 -25.76 16.01 16.89
CA GLU A 115 -26.95 16.83 16.64
C GLU A 115 -27.80 16.27 15.51
N ASN A 116 -27.19 15.68 14.50
CA ASN A 116 -27.86 15.10 13.32
C ASN A 116 -28.07 13.57 13.40
N THR A 117 -27.72 12.95 14.53
CA THR A 117 -27.89 11.51 14.77
C THR A 117 -27.16 10.69 13.69
N LEU A 118 -25.99 11.15 13.25
CA LEU A 118 -25.15 10.43 12.28
C LEU A 118 -24.37 9.30 12.98
N LYS A 119 -24.18 8.18 12.29
CA LYS A 119 -23.44 7.05 12.81
C LYS A 119 -21.94 7.27 12.66
N LEU A 120 -21.33 8.00 13.59
CA LEU A 120 -19.88 8.16 13.69
C LEU A 120 -19.29 6.96 14.43
N LYS A 121 -18.67 6.04 13.68
CA LYS A 121 -18.13 4.77 14.21
C LYS A 121 -16.66 4.88 14.57
N GLY A 122 -15.87 5.59 13.77
CA GLY A 122 -14.42 5.51 13.87
C GLY A 122 -13.70 6.85 13.91
N PHE A 123 -12.50 6.78 14.49
CA PHE A 123 -11.50 7.85 14.46
C PHE A 123 -10.21 7.32 13.84
N TRP A 124 -9.60 8.08 12.94
CA TRP A 124 -8.35 7.69 12.33
C TRP A 124 -7.44 8.86 11.96
N SER A 125 -6.17 8.56 11.80
CA SER A 125 -5.16 9.47 11.26
C SER A 125 -4.15 8.69 10.44
N HIS A 126 -3.25 9.38 9.74
CA HIS A 126 -2.20 8.75 8.95
C HIS A 126 -0.86 9.45 9.17
N PHE A 127 0.10 8.74 9.74
CA PHE A 127 1.41 9.28 10.01
C PHE A 127 2.19 9.50 8.71
N SER A 128 2.66 10.74 8.53
CA SER A 128 3.42 11.18 7.36
C SER A 128 4.91 10.87 7.45
N PHE A 129 5.43 10.81 8.68
CA PHE A 129 6.86 10.74 8.97
C PHE A 129 7.28 9.43 9.64
N ALA A 130 6.44 8.40 9.63
CA ALA A 130 6.73 7.17 10.37
C ALA A 130 7.93 6.38 9.80
N ASP A 131 8.32 6.61 8.56
CA ASP A 131 9.48 6.07 7.88
C ASP A 131 10.74 6.96 7.98
N GLU A 132 10.62 8.14 8.60
CA GLU A 132 11.73 9.05 8.85
C GLU A 132 12.19 8.99 10.33
N PHE A 133 13.49 9.15 10.57
CA PHE A 133 14.10 9.05 11.91
C PHE A 133 14.76 10.36 12.35
N ASP A 134 14.14 11.49 12.00
CA ASP A 134 14.61 12.87 12.24
C ASP A 134 13.90 13.59 13.39
N GLY A 135 13.00 12.87 14.11
CA GLY A 135 12.23 13.41 15.24
C GLY A 135 10.88 14.06 14.88
N PHE A 136 10.53 14.16 13.60
CA PHE A 136 9.21 14.69 13.20
C PHE A 136 8.08 13.70 13.51
N TYR A 137 8.33 12.42 13.37
CA TYR A 137 7.35 11.38 13.69
C TYR A 137 6.92 11.43 15.17
N GLU A 138 7.83 11.60 16.10
CA GLU A 138 7.54 11.67 17.53
C GLU A 138 6.62 12.82 17.85
N LYS A 139 6.84 13.99 17.26
CA LYS A 139 5.98 15.18 17.40
C LYS A 139 4.59 14.97 16.79
N GLU A 140 4.54 14.35 15.60
CA GLU A 140 3.28 14.02 14.95
C GLU A 140 2.48 13.02 15.78
N LYS A 141 3.14 11.98 16.31
CA LYS A 141 2.53 10.98 17.19
C LYS A 141 1.94 11.59 18.45
N GLU A 142 2.71 12.42 19.13
CA GLU A 142 2.25 13.13 20.34
C GLU A 142 1.00 13.97 20.04
N LEU A 143 1.01 14.73 18.96
CA LEU A 143 -0.14 15.55 18.55
C LEU A 143 -1.37 14.68 18.26
N VAL A 144 -1.22 13.61 17.47
CA VAL A 144 -2.33 12.71 17.09
C VAL A 144 -2.94 12.05 18.32
N LEU A 145 -2.11 11.55 19.24
CA LEU A 145 -2.57 10.93 20.48
C LEU A 145 -3.27 11.91 21.40
N LYS A 146 -2.77 13.14 21.52
CA LYS A 146 -3.42 14.21 22.28
C LYS A 146 -4.80 14.57 21.71
N VAL A 147 -4.92 14.66 20.40
CA VAL A 147 -6.22 14.95 19.75
C VAL A 147 -7.20 13.80 19.95
N LEU A 148 -6.73 12.53 19.83
CA LEU A 148 -7.55 11.37 20.14
C LEU A 148 -8.05 11.37 21.58
N ASP A 149 -7.18 11.67 22.56
CA ASP A 149 -7.53 11.71 23.97
C ASP A 149 -8.62 12.74 24.27
N GLU A 150 -8.55 13.90 23.65
CA GLU A 150 -9.61 14.90 23.77
C GLU A 150 -10.89 14.48 23.05
N ALA A 151 -10.78 13.92 21.84
CA ALA A 151 -11.95 13.46 21.07
C ALA A 151 -12.73 12.36 21.81
N GLN A 152 -12.04 11.42 22.48
CA GLN A 152 -12.64 10.34 23.26
C GLN A 152 -13.42 10.83 24.50
N LYS A 153 -13.18 12.03 25.02
CA LYS A 153 -14.01 12.64 26.07
C LYS A 153 -15.40 13.05 25.54
N HIS A 154 -15.52 13.21 24.24
CA HIS A 154 -16.74 13.68 23.58
C HIS A 154 -17.46 12.60 22.79
N HIS A 155 -16.80 11.52 22.39
CA HIS A 155 -17.41 10.43 21.63
C HIS A 155 -16.70 9.10 21.88
N ASP A 156 -17.48 8.02 22.01
CA ASP A 156 -16.98 6.66 22.16
C ASP A 156 -16.84 6.00 20.79
N PHE A 157 -15.60 5.87 20.31
CA PHE A 157 -15.32 5.33 18.99
C PHE A 157 -15.17 3.81 19.06
N GLU A 158 -15.98 3.08 18.28
CA GLU A 158 -15.85 1.62 18.15
C GLU A 158 -14.56 1.21 17.42
N VAL A 159 -14.10 2.04 16.48
CA VAL A 159 -12.93 1.78 15.62
C VAL A 159 -11.95 2.93 15.73
N ILE A 160 -10.75 2.63 16.23
CA ILE A 160 -9.65 3.59 16.31
C ILE A 160 -8.45 3.03 15.59
N HIS A 161 -7.98 3.70 14.53
CA HIS A 161 -6.86 3.24 13.72
C HIS A 161 -5.94 4.37 13.28
N LEU A 162 -4.78 4.45 13.90
CA LEU A 162 -3.79 5.49 13.64
C LEU A 162 -2.62 4.99 12.80
N GLN A 163 -2.17 3.77 13.05
CA GLN A 163 -0.91 3.24 12.56
C GLN A 163 -0.99 2.73 11.13
N ASN A 164 0.00 3.14 10.32
CA ASN A 164 0.37 2.51 9.06
C ASN A 164 1.46 1.43 9.27
N SER A 165 1.94 0.80 8.21
CA SER A 165 2.98 -0.23 8.29
C SER A 165 4.27 0.27 8.95
N ALA A 166 4.69 1.50 8.66
CA ALA A 166 5.93 2.07 9.18
C ALA A 166 5.84 2.29 10.69
N SER A 167 4.79 2.97 11.17
CA SER A 167 4.58 3.22 12.59
C SER A 167 4.32 1.94 13.39
N PHE A 168 3.64 0.94 12.80
CA PHE A 168 3.44 -0.36 13.42
C PHE A 168 4.76 -1.10 13.66
N LEU A 169 5.65 -1.14 12.67
CA LEU A 169 6.98 -1.76 12.83
C LEU A 169 7.83 -1.01 13.85
N ARG A 170 7.74 0.32 13.87
CA ARG A 170 8.56 1.19 14.71
C ARG A 170 8.20 1.07 16.19
N ASP A 171 6.92 1.11 16.52
CA ASP A 171 6.44 1.22 17.90
C ASP A 171 5.70 -0.03 18.42
N GLY A 172 5.41 -1.01 17.57
CA GLY A 172 4.46 -2.06 17.92
C GLY A 172 3.02 -1.54 17.91
N VAL A 173 2.09 -2.23 18.57
CA VAL A 173 0.67 -1.84 18.64
C VAL A 173 0.47 -0.73 19.67
N PHE A 174 -0.24 0.33 19.31
CA PHE A 174 -0.67 1.35 20.27
C PHE A 174 -1.84 0.85 21.11
N GLU A 175 -1.76 0.97 22.44
CA GLU A 175 -2.79 0.51 23.37
C GLU A 175 -4.17 1.13 23.13
N LYS A 176 -4.21 2.37 22.62
CA LYS A 176 -5.45 3.11 22.36
C LYS A 176 -6.10 2.77 21.01
N THR A 177 -5.46 1.96 20.19
CA THR A 177 -5.99 1.60 18.88
C THR A 177 -6.68 0.23 18.90
N THR A 178 -7.79 0.13 18.19
CA THR A 178 -8.51 -1.13 18.00
C THR A 178 -8.04 -1.86 16.75
N HIS A 179 -7.52 -1.12 15.77
CA HIS A 179 -7.10 -1.63 14.47
C HIS A 179 -5.83 -0.93 13.98
N GLN A 180 -5.08 -1.60 13.10
CA GLN A 180 -3.96 -1.04 12.35
C GLN A 180 -4.24 -1.13 10.85
N ARG A 181 -3.78 -0.14 10.08
CA ARG A 181 -3.90 -0.14 8.62
C ARG A 181 -2.60 -0.60 7.98
N LEU A 182 -2.42 -1.91 7.95
CA LEU A 182 -1.24 -2.51 7.33
C LEU A 182 -1.42 -2.59 5.82
N GLY A 183 -0.45 -2.10 5.09
CA GLY A 183 -0.39 -2.11 3.64
C GLY A 183 0.92 -2.76 3.18
N ILE A 184 1.94 -1.97 2.91
CA ILE A 184 3.18 -2.39 2.25
C ILE A 184 3.83 -3.65 2.85
N ILE A 185 3.78 -3.84 4.16
CA ILE A 185 4.35 -5.03 4.80
C ILE A 185 3.57 -6.33 4.49
N LEU A 186 2.27 -6.25 4.21
CA LEU A 186 1.48 -7.40 3.80
C LEU A 186 1.86 -7.91 2.40
N TYR A 187 2.52 -7.06 1.63
CA TYR A 187 2.98 -7.33 0.27
C TYR A 187 4.50 -7.55 0.19
N GLY A 188 5.13 -7.82 1.33
CA GLY A 188 6.53 -8.24 1.40
C GLY A 188 7.56 -7.12 1.26
N ALA A 189 7.16 -5.85 1.39
CA ALA A 189 8.07 -4.73 1.32
C ALA A 189 8.22 -4.02 2.66
N MET A 190 9.44 -3.65 3.00
CA MET A 190 9.76 -2.86 4.19
C MET A 190 9.68 -1.37 3.88
N PRO A 191 9.07 -0.55 4.77
CA PRO A 191 9.01 0.89 4.59
C PRO A 191 10.37 1.59 4.77
N TYR A 192 11.29 0.97 5.50
CA TYR A 192 12.63 1.47 5.79
C TYR A 192 13.59 0.34 6.16
N ASN A 193 14.89 0.64 6.29
CA ASN A 193 15.91 -0.32 6.71
C ASN A 193 15.85 -0.57 8.23
N VAL A 194 15.25 -1.68 8.63
CA VAL A 194 15.10 -2.04 10.06
C VAL A 194 16.42 -2.35 10.78
N LYS A 195 17.50 -2.66 10.03
CA LYS A 195 18.81 -2.95 10.62
C LYS A 195 19.55 -1.69 11.05
N GLU A 196 19.24 -0.56 10.42
CA GLU A 196 19.88 0.73 10.67
C GLU A 196 19.09 1.62 11.63
N ASN A 197 17.84 1.24 11.94
CA ASN A 197 16.94 2.06 12.71
C ASN A 197 16.39 1.34 13.95
N PRO A 198 16.17 2.07 15.05
CA PRO A 198 15.56 1.50 16.24
C PRO A 198 14.07 1.26 16.02
N VAL A 199 13.67 -0.01 15.98
CA VAL A 199 12.27 -0.41 15.77
C VAL A 199 11.86 -1.51 16.74
N ALA A 200 10.63 -1.46 17.23
CA ALA A 200 10.10 -2.42 18.18
C ALA A 200 9.98 -3.84 17.60
N LEU A 201 9.57 -3.94 16.33
CA LEU A 201 9.33 -5.22 15.66
C LEU A 201 10.47 -5.62 14.70
N LYS A 202 11.72 -5.42 15.11
CA LYS A 202 12.92 -5.72 14.32
C LYS A 202 13.06 -7.19 13.91
N ASP A 203 12.48 -8.09 14.67
CA ASP A 203 12.57 -9.54 14.45
C ASP A 203 11.42 -10.07 13.57
N LEU A 204 10.50 -9.19 13.14
CA LEU A 204 9.43 -9.57 12.23
C LEU A 204 9.99 -9.91 10.84
N ILE A 205 9.82 -11.17 10.43
CA ILE A 205 10.29 -11.64 9.14
C ILE A 205 9.22 -11.33 8.08
N ILE A 206 9.53 -10.40 7.19
CA ILE A 206 8.71 -10.07 6.03
C ILE A 206 9.32 -10.73 4.80
N LYS A 207 8.53 -11.60 4.14
CA LYS A 207 8.97 -12.29 2.92
C LYS A 207 8.35 -11.59 1.71
N ASN A 208 9.18 -11.31 0.70
CA ASN A 208 8.68 -10.83 -0.58
C ASN A 208 7.93 -11.97 -1.29
N PRO A 209 6.63 -11.85 -1.59
CA PRO A 209 5.87 -12.89 -2.26
C PRO A 209 6.01 -12.84 -3.79
N ILE A 210 6.72 -11.85 -4.34
CA ILE A 210 6.78 -11.60 -5.77
C ILE A 210 8.01 -12.28 -6.36
N THR A 211 7.79 -13.12 -7.37
CA THR A 211 8.84 -13.64 -8.26
C THR A 211 8.45 -13.34 -9.69
N VAL A 212 9.38 -12.76 -10.45
CA VAL A 212 9.16 -12.44 -11.86
C VAL A 212 9.87 -13.47 -12.71
N TYR A 213 9.15 -14.06 -13.66
CA TYR A 213 9.68 -15.03 -14.61
C TYR A 213 9.65 -14.45 -16.02
N GLY A 214 10.67 -14.73 -16.79
CA GLY A 214 10.74 -14.46 -18.21
C GLY A 214 11.26 -15.70 -18.95
N GLU A 215 10.88 -15.86 -20.21
CA GLU A 215 11.32 -16.94 -21.08
C GLU A 215 12.44 -16.46 -21.98
N ILE A 216 13.49 -17.27 -22.14
CA ILE A 216 14.54 -17.02 -23.14
C ILE A 216 13.98 -17.43 -24.50
N ILE A 217 13.68 -16.44 -25.33
CA ILE A 217 13.07 -16.64 -26.65
C ILE A 217 14.09 -16.75 -27.79
N ASN A 218 15.35 -16.35 -27.52
CA ASN A 218 16.43 -16.45 -28.50
C ASN A 218 17.79 -16.46 -27.83
N ILE A 219 18.76 -17.16 -28.45
CA ILE A 219 20.18 -17.12 -28.10
C ILE A 219 20.96 -16.47 -29.22
N VAL A 220 21.73 -15.43 -28.86
CA VAL A 220 22.58 -14.71 -29.80
C VAL A 220 24.03 -14.94 -29.42
N THR A 221 24.86 -15.29 -30.43
CA THR A 221 26.31 -15.32 -30.25
C THR A 221 26.88 -13.96 -30.67
N LEU A 222 27.55 -13.29 -29.74
CA LEU A 222 28.26 -12.05 -29.97
C LEU A 222 29.76 -12.32 -30.05
N ASN A 223 30.44 -11.80 -31.09
CA ASN A 223 31.89 -11.75 -31.15
C ASN A 223 32.41 -10.55 -30.35
N LYS A 224 33.69 -10.55 -30.02
CA LYS A 224 34.34 -9.42 -29.35
C LYS A 224 34.10 -8.12 -30.12
N GLY A 225 33.60 -7.10 -29.44
CA GLY A 225 33.30 -5.77 -29.99
C GLY A 225 31.89 -5.64 -30.58
N GLU A 226 31.14 -6.74 -30.77
CA GLU A 226 29.74 -6.66 -31.17
C GLU A 226 28.87 -6.17 -30.02
N CYS A 227 27.80 -5.44 -30.35
CA CYS A 227 26.91 -4.82 -29.40
C CYS A 227 25.48 -5.36 -29.51
N ILE A 228 24.75 -5.23 -28.42
CA ILE A 228 23.32 -5.58 -28.35
C ILE A 228 22.57 -4.58 -27.44
N GLY A 229 21.30 -4.32 -27.76
CA GLY A 229 20.42 -3.41 -27.03
C GLY A 229 20.48 -1.97 -27.51
N TYR A 230 19.57 -1.13 -26.99
CA TYR A 230 19.50 0.28 -27.39
C TYR A 230 20.78 1.04 -27.05
N SER A 231 21.22 1.90 -27.96
CA SER A 231 22.42 2.75 -27.79
C SER A 231 23.67 1.93 -27.41
N ASN A 232 23.81 0.73 -27.95
CA ASN A 232 24.93 -0.18 -27.65
C ASN A 232 25.09 -0.41 -26.12
N SER A 233 23.98 -0.62 -25.43
CA SER A 233 23.94 -0.72 -23.96
C SER A 233 24.83 -1.85 -23.41
N TYR A 234 25.17 -2.82 -24.24
CA TYR A 234 26.16 -3.83 -23.94
C TYR A 234 27.07 -4.07 -25.17
N ILE A 235 28.38 -4.14 -24.95
CA ILE A 235 29.39 -4.46 -25.94
C ILE A 235 30.15 -5.68 -25.43
N ALA A 236 30.23 -6.73 -26.24
CA ALA A 236 30.90 -7.96 -25.86
C ALA A 236 32.43 -7.78 -25.78
N ASP A 237 33.02 -8.11 -24.65
CA ASP A 237 34.46 -8.09 -24.37
C ASP A 237 35.21 -9.28 -24.93
N ALA A 238 34.49 -10.39 -25.18
CA ALA A 238 34.94 -11.61 -25.80
C ALA A 238 33.78 -12.26 -26.58
N LYS A 239 34.06 -13.33 -27.31
CA LYS A 239 33.01 -14.17 -27.92
C LYS A 239 32.19 -14.84 -26.82
N LYS A 240 30.87 -14.57 -26.78
CA LYS A 240 29.95 -15.15 -25.78
C LYS A 240 28.55 -15.35 -26.32
N LYS A 241 27.77 -16.21 -25.68
CA LYS A 241 26.35 -16.38 -25.90
C LYS A 241 25.59 -15.51 -24.92
N VAL A 242 24.51 -14.90 -25.40
CA VAL A 242 23.57 -14.14 -24.57
C VAL A 242 22.14 -14.58 -24.87
N GLY A 243 21.29 -14.59 -23.86
CA GLY A 243 19.87 -14.88 -23.99
C GLY A 243 19.04 -13.61 -24.15
N VAL A 244 18.09 -13.62 -25.06
CA VAL A 244 17.07 -12.60 -25.18
C VAL A 244 15.84 -13.13 -24.47
N VAL A 245 15.39 -12.40 -23.43
CA VAL A 245 14.27 -12.77 -22.57
C VAL A 245 13.06 -11.92 -22.92
N ASN A 246 11.85 -12.49 -22.97
CA ASN A 246 10.60 -11.85 -23.35
C ASN A 246 9.97 -10.95 -22.28
N ILE A 247 10.78 -10.24 -21.51
CA ILE A 247 10.32 -9.28 -20.49
C ILE A 247 11.23 -8.05 -20.51
N GLY A 248 10.67 -6.86 -20.35
CA GLY A 248 11.42 -5.62 -20.36
C GLY A 248 10.78 -4.53 -19.48
N TYR A 249 11.23 -3.27 -19.65
CA TYR A 249 10.71 -2.18 -18.83
C TYR A 249 9.27 -1.80 -19.18
N GLY A 250 8.77 -2.16 -20.34
CA GLY A 250 7.35 -2.02 -20.72
C GLY A 250 6.41 -2.90 -19.91
N ASP A 251 6.92 -3.97 -19.30
CA ASP A 251 6.19 -4.88 -18.43
C ASP A 251 6.16 -4.43 -16.95
N GLY A 252 6.59 -3.19 -16.68
CA GLY A 252 6.58 -2.61 -15.33
C GLY A 252 7.89 -2.74 -14.55
N ILE A 253 8.94 -3.28 -15.16
CA ILE A 253 10.25 -3.39 -14.52
C ILE A 253 11.03 -2.09 -14.76
N LEU A 254 11.30 -1.32 -13.71
CA LEU A 254 12.00 -0.06 -13.84
C LEU A 254 13.42 -0.27 -14.39
N ARG A 255 13.70 0.34 -15.55
CA ARG A 255 14.98 0.20 -16.29
C ARG A 255 16.20 0.43 -15.42
N ASP A 256 16.22 1.49 -14.63
CA ASP A 256 17.36 1.86 -13.81
C ASP A 256 17.57 0.90 -12.63
N ARG A 257 16.54 0.18 -12.21
CA ARG A 257 16.65 -0.80 -11.12
C ARG A 257 17.30 -2.10 -11.54
N LEU A 258 17.34 -2.41 -12.84
CA LEU A 258 17.98 -3.63 -13.38
C LEU A 258 19.44 -3.42 -13.77
N LYS A 259 19.92 -2.19 -13.83
CA LYS A 259 21.33 -1.92 -14.18
C LYS A 259 22.27 -2.56 -13.17
N GLY A 260 23.16 -3.44 -13.64
CA GLY A 260 24.12 -4.14 -12.79
C GLY A 260 23.48 -5.18 -11.85
N LYS A 261 22.27 -5.64 -12.17
CA LYS A 261 21.59 -6.73 -11.43
C LYS A 261 21.79 -8.06 -12.13
N THR A 262 21.41 -9.11 -11.40
CA THR A 262 21.47 -10.50 -11.86
C THR A 262 20.05 -11.08 -11.97
N CYS A 263 19.93 -12.16 -12.72
CA CYS A 263 18.78 -13.06 -12.73
C CYS A 263 19.25 -14.50 -12.44
N LEU A 264 18.31 -15.39 -12.18
CA LEU A 264 18.61 -16.81 -12.01
C LEU A 264 18.24 -17.56 -13.28
N ILE A 265 19.19 -18.33 -13.83
CA ILE A 265 18.94 -19.28 -14.89
C ILE A 265 19.39 -20.65 -14.38
N ASN A 266 18.48 -21.63 -14.33
CA ASN A 266 18.76 -22.98 -13.77
C ASN A 266 19.40 -22.91 -12.36
N GLY A 267 18.95 -21.96 -11.51
CA GLY A 267 19.46 -21.77 -10.14
C GLY A 267 20.82 -21.07 -10.04
N LYS A 268 21.44 -20.67 -11.15
CA LYS A 268 22.71 -19.95 -11.18
C LYS A 268 22.49 -18.47 -11.45
N GLU A 269 23.19 -17.60 -10.74
CA GLU A 269 23.19 -16.17 -11.00
C GLU A 269 23.82 -15.84 -12.34
N ARG A 270 23.16 -15.00 -13.13
CA ARG A 270 23.60 -14.51 -14.44
C ARG A 270 23.40 -12.99 -14.54
N ASN A 271 24.34 -12.33 -15.17
CA ASN A 271 24.28 -10.88 -15.34
C ASN A 271 23.16 -10.46 -16.31
N ILE A 272 22.48 -9.37 -15.99
CA ILE A 272 21.60 -8.67 -16.92
C ILE A 272 22.44 -7.62 -17.65
N TYR A 273 22.68 -7.83 -18.93
CA TYR A 273 23.56 -6.98 -19.75
C TYR A 273 22.83 -5.77 -20.32
N SER A 274 21.58 -5.93 -20.72
CA SER A 274 20.80 -4.87 -21.34
C SER A 274 19.32 -4.98 -21.01
N THR A 275 18.66 -3.83 -20.91
CA THR A 275 17.22 -3.72 -20.68
C THR A 275 16.59 -2.93 -21.81
N MET A 276 15.70 -3.55 -22.56
CA MET A 276 14.92 -2.96 -23.64
C MET A 276 13.44 -2.85 -23.23
N MET A 277 12.61 -2.26 -24.08
CA MET A 277 11.21 -2.06 -23.75
C MET A 277 10.47 -3.39 -23.46
N SER A 278 10.68 -4.40 -24.32
CA SER A 278 10.01 -5.70 -24.22
C SER A 278 10.95 -6.87 -24.01
N HIS A 279 12.25 -6.62 -23.82
CA HIS A 279 13.25 -7.68 -23.70
C HIS A 279 14.35 -7.32 -22.70
N LEU A 280 14.90 -8.36 -22.07
CA LEU A 280 16.19 -8.30 -21.38
C LEU A 280 17.22 -9.07 -22.18
N VAL A 281 18.48 -8.68 -22.07
CA VAL A 281 19.62 -9.46 -22.53
C VAL A 281 20.37 -9.95 -21.30
N VAL A 282 20.52 -11.26 -21.19
CA VAL A 282 21.13 -11.91 -20.04
C VAL A 282 22.31 -12.75 -20.43
N GLU A 283 23.24 -12.93 -19.51
CA GLU A 283 24.33 -13.87 -19.65
C GLU A 283 23.81 -15.31 -19.71
N ILE A 284 24.39 -16.13 -20.60
CA ILE A 284 24.15 -17.58 -20.64
C ILE A 284 25.48 -18.29 -20.46
N GLY A 285 25.52 -19.34 -19.61
CA GLY A 285 26.66 -20.21 -19.50
C GLY A 285 26.79 -21.16 -20.71
N ASP A 286 27.97 -21.59 -21.00
CA ASP A 286 28.26 -22.51 -22.13
C ASP A 286 27.56 -23.88 -22.00
N GLU A 287 27.18 -24.24 -20.79
CA GLU A 287 26.53 -25.50 -20.38
C GLU A 287 24.99 -25.46 -20.40
N GLU A 288 24.38 -24.29 -20.73
CA GLU A 288 22.93 -24.13 -20.72
C GLU A 288 22.36 -24.51 -22.09
N SER A 289 21.67 -25.65 -22.13
CA SER A 289 20.75 -26.01 -23.21
C SER A 289 19.38 -25.35 -22.93
N ILE A 290 18.84 -24.67 -23.92
CA ILE A 290 17.51 -24.10 -23.91
C ILE A 290 16.57 -25.00 -24.67
#